data_4fc7065c1ff502317a3335f6bd465f72
#
_entry.id   4fc7065c1ff502317a3335f6bd465f72
#
_cell.length_a   1.000
_cell.length_b   1.000
_cell.length_c   1.000
_cell.angle_alpha   90.00
_cell.angle_beta   90.00
_cell.angle_gamma   90.00
#
_symmetry.space_group_name_H-M   'P 1'
#
loop_
_entity.id
_entity.type
_entity.pdbx_description
1 polymer ?
#
loop_
_entity_poly.entity_id
_entity_poly.type
_entity_poly.pdbx_seq_one_letter_code
_entity_poly.pdbx_strand_id
1 'polypeptide(L)'
;VSRDGPAPSPPAVLVAVHAAAPAVVVREVYAGVEEQGIPTAPAGAVDGGAGDTGAEQLGRHAAAESRLEVGVGVARDGTVAVHHALVPHVLLTLGPGAGPAQVRVLGGDAARIVAGLPLRTSLRPVEPPGRC
;
A
#
# COMPACT_ATOMS: atom_id res chain seq x y z
N VAL A 1 -0.96 -33.96 -4.10
CA VAL A 1 -0.75 -33.60 -4.07
C VAL A 1 -0.69 -33.02 -3.75
N SER A 2 -0.48 -32.95 -3.57
CA SER A 2 -0.36 -32.37 -3.47
C SER A 2 0.12 -31.86 -3.37
N ARG A 3 0.41 -32.03 -3.57
CA ARG A 3 0.92 -31.40 -3.67
C ARG A 3 0.60 -30.67 -3.48
N ASP A 4 0.56 -30.90 -2.95
CA ASP A 4 0.20 -30.09 -2.95
C ASP A 4 -0.17 -29.06 -2.18
N GLY A 5 0.13 -28.42 -1.74
CA GLY A 5 -0.25 -27.22 -1.04
C GLY A 5 -0.96 -26.24 -1.97
N PRO A 6 -1.49 -25.13 -1.42
CA PRO A 6 -2.15 -24.14 -2.27
C PRO A 6 -1.19 -23.63 -3.33
N ALA A 7 -1.71 -23.32 -4.49
CA ALA A 7 -0.91 -22.73 -5.55
C ALA A 7 -0.31 -21.41 -5.07
N PRO A 8 0.91 -21.07 -5.51
CA PRO A 8 1.48 -19.78 -5.15
C PRO A 8 0.58 -18.65 -5.62
N SER A 9 0.49 -17.61 -4.83
CA SER A 9 -0.27 -16.43 -5.21
C SER A 9 0.35 -15.76 -6.42
N PRO A 10 -0.45 -15.25 -7.35
CA PRO A 10 0.11 -14.46 -8.44
C PRO A 10 0.83 -13.24 -7.91
N PRO A 11 1.83 -12.73 -8.63
CA PRO A 11 2.49 -11.48 -8.24
C PRO A 11 1.48 -10.34 -8.24
N ALA A 12 1.42 -9.61 -7.17
CA ALA A 12 0.49 -8.48 -7.04
C ALA A 12 0.96 -7.54 -5.93
N VAL A 13 0.60 -6.27 -6.07
CA VAL A 13 0.66 -5.36 -4.95
C VAL A 13 -0.47 -5.76 -4.02
N LEU A 14 -0.16 -6.04 -2.78
CA LEU A 14 -1.17 -6.45 -1.82
C LEU A 14 -1.66 -5.26 -1.01
N VAL A 15 -2.95 -5.28 -0.70
CA VAL A 15 -3.58 -4.19 0.03
C VAL A 15 -4.19 -4.77 1.30
N ALA A 16 -3.72 -4.29 2.44
CA ALA A 16 -4.26 -4.68 3.75
C ALA A 16 -5.17 -3.57 4.23
N VAL A 17 -6.42 -3.88 4.45
CA VAL A 17 -7.44 -2.89 4.72
C VAL A 17 -8.08 -3.15 6.07
N HIS A 18 -8.14 -2.11 6.91
CA HIS A 18 -8.88 -2.21 8.16
C HIS A 18 -10.36 -2.43 7.83
N ALA A 19 -11.03 -3.25 8.63
CA ALA A 19 -12.43 -3.59 8.36
C ALA A 19 -13.34 -2.36 8.29
N ALA A 20 -13.00 -1.29 8.99
CA ALA A 20 -13.79 -0.06 9.02
C ALA A 20 -13.24 1.03 8.11
N ALA A 21 -12.28 0.71 7.24
CA ALA A 21 -11.70 1.72 6.37
C ALA A 21 -12.72 2.28 5.38
N PRO A 22 -12.60 3.56 5.01
CA PRO A 22 -13.53 4.14 4.05
C PRO A 22 -13.46 3.46 2.70
N ALA A 23 -14.61 3.05 2.18
CA ALA A 23 -14.67 2.30 0.92
C ALA A 23 -14.11 3.09 -0.25
N VAL A 24 -14.32 4.42 -0.27
CA VAL A 24 -13.84 5.24 -1.37
C VAL A 24 -12.32 5.25 -1.41
N VAL A 25 -11.67 5.29 -0.26
CA VAL A 25 -10.22 5.28 -0.19
C VAL A 25 -9.69 3.95 -0.71
N VAL A 26 -10.27 2.85 -0.26
CA VAL A 26 -9.86 1.52 -0.71
C VAL A 26 -9.99 1.41 -2.22
N ARG A 27 -11.12 1.85 -2.77
CA ARG A 27 -11.36 1.78 -4.20
C ARG A 27 -10.31 2.56 -4.99
N GLU A 28 -9.95 3.75 -4.50
CA GLU A 28 -8.99 4.58 -5.21
C GLU A 28 -7.58 3.99 -5.16
N VAL A 29 -7.23 3.33 -4.07
CA VAL A 29 -5.93 2.63 -4.01
C VAL A 29 -5.87 1.57 -5.10
N TYR A 30 -6.88 0.71 -5.17
CA TYR A 30 -6.90 -0.34 -6.18
C TYR A 30 -6.86 0.25 -7.59
N ALA A 31 -7.68 1.26 -7.84
CA ALA A 31 -7.74 1.88 -9.16
C ALA A 31 -6.38 2.46 -9.56
N GLY A 32 -5.71 3.11 -8.62
CA GLY A 32 -4.41 3.72 -8.91
C GLY A 32 -3.36 2.70 -9.29
N VAL A 33 -3.30 1.58 -8.58
CA VAL A 33 -2.34 0.52 -8.90
C VAL A 33 -2.68 -0.08 -10.26
N GLU A 34 -3.95 -0.37 -10.49
CA GLU A 34 -4.37 -1.05 -11.72
C GLU A 34 -4.21 -0.18 -12.95
N GLU A 35 -4.33 1.13 -12.81
CA GLU A 35 -4.07 2.05 -13.92
C GLU A 35 -2.66 1.91 -14.47
N GLN A 36 -1.73 1.48 -13.64
CA GLN A 36 -0.35 1.32 -14.07
C GLN A 36 -0.08 -0.08 -14.63
N GLY A 37 -1.11 -0.91 -14.72
CA GLY A 37 -0.94 -2.24 -15.28
C GLY A 37 -0.40 -3.28 -14.32
N ILE A 38 -0.38 -2.99 -13.03
CA ILE A 38 0.12 -3.91 -12.02
C ILE A 38 -1.08 -4.55 -11.30
N PRO A 39 -1.12 -5.87 -11.16
CA PRO A 39 -2.22 -6.53 -10.47
C PRO A 39 -2.26 -6.18 -8.99
N THR A 40 -3.47 -6.21 -8.43
CA THR A 40 -3.69 -6.03 -7.00
C THR A 40 -4.43 -7.23 -6.43
N ALA A 41 -4.27 -7.43 -5.14
CA ALA A 41 -5.03 -8.45 -4.42
C ALA A 41 -5.10 -8.04 -2.95
N PRO A 42 -6.12 -8.50 -2.23
CA PRO A 42 -6.17 -8.24 -0.79
C PRO A 42 -5.09 -9.03 -0.08
N ALA A 43 -4.51 -8.44 0.95
CA ALA A 43 -3.57 -9.15 1.81
C ALA A 43 -4.36 -10.06 2.74
N GLY A 44 -3.69 -11.07 3.28
CA GLY A 44 -4.28 -11.93 4.27
C GLY A 44 -4.60 -11.19 5.55
N ALA A 45 -5.33 -11.84 6.43
CA ALA A 45 -5.71 -11.23 7.70
C ALA A 45 -4.48 -10.88 8.53
N VAL A 46 -4.57 -9.75 9.21
CA VAL A 46 -3.51 -9.33 10.11
C VAL A 46 -3.80 -9.92 11.49
N ASP A 47 -2.83 -10.59 12.06
CA ASP A 47 -2.97 -11.16 13.37
C ASP A 47 -3.17 -10.07 14.42
N GLY A 48 -3.94 -10.38 15.43
CA GLY A 48 -4.18 -9.43 16.52
C GLY A 48 -5.42 -8.61 16.33
N GLY A 49 -6.16 -8.85 15.26
CA GLY A 49 -7.43 -8.19 15.04
C GLY A 49 -7.26 -6.80 14.49
N ALA A 50 -8.40 -6.13 14.35
CA ALA A 50 -8.42 -4.85 13.70
C ALA A 50 -8.12 -3.69 14.63
N GLY A 51 -8.41 -3.81 15.88
CA GLY A 51 -8.15 -2.79 16.87
C GLY A 51 -7.68 -1.45 16.34
N ASP A 52 -6.54 -1.05 16.82
CA ASP A 52 -5.94 0.21 16.41
C ASP A 52 -4.82 0.03 15.39
N THR A 53 -4.84 -1.06 14.65
CA THR A 53 -3.80 -1.32 13.65
C THR A 53 -3.77 -0.18 12.64
N GLY A 54 -2.63 0.48 12.56
CA GLY A 54 -2.46 1.63 11.70
C GLY A 54 -2.06 1.26 10.28
N ALA A 55 -2.11 2.26 9.41
CA ALA A 55 -1.80 2.05 8.00
C ALA A 55 -0.40 1.50 7.78
N GLU A 56 0.57 1.97 8.56
CA GLU A 56 1.94 1.50 8.39
C GLU A 56 2.10 0.03 8.73
N GLN A 57 1.47 -0.42 9.82
CA GLN A 57 1.52 -1.83 10.16
C GLN A 57 0.84 -2.68 9.11
N LEU A 58 -0.32 -2.22 8.63
CA LEU A 58 -1.05 -2.92 7.59
C LEU A 58 -0.22 -2.98 6.31
N GLY A 59 0.38 -1.87 5.92
CA GLY A 59 1.21 -1.83 4.72
C GLY A 59 2.43 -2.73 4.82
N ARG A 60 3.06 -2.75 5.98
CA ARG A 60 4.22 -3.62 6.20
C ARG A 60 3.82 -5.08 6.09
N HIS A 61 2.69 -5.45 6.68
CA HIS A 61 2.18 -6.80 6.58
C HIS A 61 1.91 -7.18 5.12
N ALA A 62 1.26 -6.30 4.38
CA ALA A 62 0.95 -6.55 2.98
C ALA A 62 2.23 -6.69 2.15
N ALA A 63 3.22 -5.83 2.37
CA ALA A 63 4.47 -5.90 1.65
C ALA A 63 5.20 -7.22 1.89
N ALA A 64 5.17 -7.69 3.15
CA ALA A 64 5.84 -8.93 3.49
C ALA A 64 5.22 -10.14 2.79
N GLU A 65 3.92 -10.08 2.51
CA GLU A 65 3.22 -11.16 1.83
C GLU A 65 3.23 -11.05 0.32
N SER A 66 3.59 -9.88 -0.21
CA SER A 66 3.52 -9.64 -1.64
C SER A 66 4.71 -10.26 -2.37
N ARG A 67 4.45 -10.97 -3.45
CA ARG A 67 5.54 -11.48 -4.28
C ARG A 67 6.27 -10.37 -5.01
N LEU A 68 5.63 -9.20 -5.13
CA LEU A 68 6.28 -8.00 -5.68
C LEU A 68 6.91 -7.16 -4.58
N GLU A 69 6.76 -7.56 -3.33
CA GLU A 69 7.36 -6.93 -2.16
C GLU A 69 6.83 -5.53 -1.87
N VAL A 70 5.71 -5.17 -2.47
CA VAL A 70 5.08 -3.87 -2.24
C VAL A 70 3.70 -4.08 -1.66
N GLY A 71 3.42 -3.36 -0.60
CA GLY A 71 2.14 -3.44 0.08
C GLY A 71 1.59 -2.07 0.41
N VAL A 72 0.28 -1.98 0.48
CA VAL A 72 -0.42 -0.77 0.84
C VAL A 72 -1.32 -1.09 2.03
N GLY A 73 -1.30 -0.23 3.02
CA GLY A 73 -2.20 -0.34 4.17
C GLY A 73 -3.20 0.79 4.16
N VAL A 74 -4.45 0.48 4.47
CA VAL A 74 -5.49 1.49 4.61
C VAL A 74 -6.10 1.35 6.00
N ALA A 75 -5.92 2.37 6.80
CA ALA A 75 -6.36 2.36 8.17
C ALA A 75 -7.83 2.77 8.29
N ARG A 76 -8.35 2.59 9.50
CA ARG A 76 -9.73 2.92 9.81
C ARG A 76 -10.10 4.35 9.48
N ASP A 77 -9.18 5.29 9.74
CA ASP A 77 -9.43 6.71 9.51
C ASP A 77 -9.16 7.15 8.07
N GLY A 78 -8.79 6.22 7.20
CA GLY A 78 -8.50 6.55 5.80
C GLY A 78 -7.05 6.85 5.52
N THR A 79 -6.17 6.79 6.52
CA THR A 79 -4.74 6.95 6.27
C THR A 79 -4.25 5.81 5.39
N VAL A 80 -3.41 6.11 4.43
CA VAL A 80 -2.86 5.13 3.50
C VAL A 80 -1.34 5.15 3.61
N ALA A 81 -0.74 3.96 3.62
CA ALA A 81 0.72 3.85 3.70
C ALA A 81 1.22 2.82 2.69
N VAL A 82 2.32 3.11 2.04
CA VAL A 82 2.96 2.22 1.07
C VAL A 82 4.30 1.76 1.64
N HIS A 83 4.52 0.47 1.60
CA HIS A 83 5.75 -0.14 2.09
C HIS A 83 6.37 -1.04 1.06
N HIS A 84 7.69 -1.19 1.16
CA HIS A 84 8.43 -2.21 0.43
C HIS A 84 9.03 -3.16 1.47
N ALA A 85 8.97 -4.46 1.20
CA ALA A 85 9.39 -5.47 2.18
C ALA A 85 10.84 -5.32 2.62
N LEU A 86 11.69 -4.80 1.75
CA LEU A 86 13.12 -4.66 2.05
C LEU A 86 13.50 -3.31 2.65
N VAL A 87 12.52 -2.43 2.80
CA VAL A 87 12.78 -1.10 3.35
C VAL A 87 12.17 -1.02 4.75
N PRO A 88 12.97 -0.69 5.77
CA PRO A 88 12.49 -0.79 7.15
C PRO A 88 11.49 0.30 7.56
N HIS A 89 11.34 1.34 6.75
CA HIS A 89 10.39 2.41 7.10
C HIS A 89 9.40 2.62 5.98
N VAL A 90 8.33 3.35 6.28
CA VAL A 90 7.29 3.63 5.29
C VAL A 90 7.87 4.44 4.14
N LEU A 91 7.42 4.13 2.93
CA LEU A 91 7.87 4.86 1.75
C LEU A 91 7.00 6.08 1.47
N LEU A 92 5.70 5.91 1.54
CA LEU A 92 4.74 6.97 1.23
C LEU A 92 3.58 6.90 2.21
N THR A 93 3.05 8.04 2.61
CA THR A 93 1.82 8.09 3.40
C THR A 93 0.94 9.23 2.94
N LEU A 94 -0.38 9.03 3.09
CA LEU A 94 -1.36 10.11 2.98
C LEU A 94 -2.23 10.04 4.21
N GLY A 95 -2.40 11.16 4.87
CA GLY A 95 -3.23 11.23 6.06
C GLY A 95 -4.71 11.13 5.75
N PRO A 96 -5.53 11.05 6.79
CA PRO A 96 -6.98 11.05 6.62
C PRO A 96 -7.43 12.37 6.01
N GLY A 97 -8.45 12.33 5.18
CA GLY A 97 -8.93 13.54 4.54
C GLY A 97 -8.28 13.86 3.22
N ALA A 98 -7.34 13.06 2.75
CA ALA A 98 -6.81 13.23 1.41
C ALA A 98 -7.93 12.98 0.40
N GLY A 99 -7.93 13.73 -0.68
CA GLY A 99 -8.95 13.57 -1.70
C GLY A 99 -8.78 12.30 -2.51
N PRO A 100 -9.86 11.82 -3.14
CA PRO A 100 -9.78 10.58 -3.94
C PRO A 100 -8.70 10.61 -5.00
N ALA A 101 -8.52 11.74 -5.67
CA ALA A 101 -7.49 11.86 -6.70
C ALA A 101 -6.09 11.67 -6.12
N GLN A 102 -5.84 12.18 -4.93
CA GLN A 102 -4.55 12.02 -4.27
C GLN A 102 -4.30 10.56 -3.91
N VAL A 103 -5.34 9.88 -3.42
CA VAL A 103 -5.24 8.46 -3.07
C VAL A 103 -4.93 7.64 -4.32
N ARG A 104 -5.59 7.95 -5.44
CA ARG A 104 -5.34 7.25 -6.68
C ARG A 104 -3.91 7.44 -7.16
N VAL A 105 -3.38 8.65 -7.06
CA VAL A 105 -1.98 8.90 -7.43
C VAL A 105 -1.04 8.08 -6.53
N LEU A 106 -1.33 8.02 -5.24
CA LEU A 106 -0.50 7.23 -4.33
C LEU A 106 -0.54 5.75 -4.69
N GLY A 107 -1.72 5.22 -5.03
CA GLY A 107 -1.84 3.83 -5.48
C GLY A 107 -1.01 3.59 -6.73
N GLY A 108 -1.08 4.53 -7.67
CA GLY A 108 -0.26 4.44 -8.88
C GLY A 108 1.22 4.45 -8.57
N ASP A 109 1.63 5.22 -7.56
CA ASP A 109 3.03 5.25 -7.16
C ASP A 109 3.48 3.93 -6.53
N ALA A 110 2.60 3.23 -5.84
CA ALA A 110 2.93 1.89 -5.34
C ALA A 110 3.29 0.97 -6.51
N ALA A 111 2.52 1.05 -7.60
CA ALA A 111 2.82 0.28 -8.80
C ALA A 111 4.11 0.75 -9.47
N ARG A 112 4.37 2.05 -9.46
CA ARG A 112 5.58 2.58 -10.06
C ARG A 112 6.83 2.15 -9.30
N ILE A 113 6.70 1.96 -7.99
CA ILE A 113 7.79 1.39 -7.20
C ILE A 113 8.12 -0.02 -7.72
N VAL A 114 7.12 -0.83 -7.98
CA VAL A 114 7.33 -2.16 -8.53
C VAL A 114 8.07 -2.08 -9.86
N ALA A 115 7.67 -1.17 -10.71
CA ALA A 115 8.22 -1.04 -12.06
C ALA A 115 9.54 -0.27 -12.11
N GLY A 116 9.98 0.30 -11.01
CA GLY A 116 11.20 1.10 -10.99
C GLY A 116 11.05 2.43 -11.70
N LEU A 117 9.83 2.94 -11.79
CA LEU A 117 9.54 4.21 -12.46
C LEU A 117 9.53 5.37 -11.47
N PRO A 118 9.78 6.60 -11.95
CA PRO A 118 9.69 7.76 -11.06
C PRO A 118 8.30 7.91 -10.47
N LEU A 119 8.23 8.37 -9.23
CA LEU A 119 6.97 8.56 -8.54
C LEU A 119 6.31 9.87 -8.99
N ARG A 120 4.99 9.86 -9.00
CA ARG A 120 4.23 11.05 -9.33
C ARG A 120 3.89 11.87 -8.10
N THR A 121 3.80 11.21 -6.95
CA THR A 121 3.64 11.91 -5.69
C THR A 121 4.91 12.66 -5.43
N SER A 122 4.76 13.90 -5.03
CA SER A 122 5.91 14.67 -4.69
C SER A 122 6.45 14.16 -3.38
N LEU A 123 7.28 13.15 -3.47
CA LEU A 123 7.99 12.68 -2.35
C LEU A 123 9.11 13.62 -2.15
N ARG A 124 8.85 14.64 -1.44
CA ARG A 124 9.92 15.49 -1.16
C ARG A 124 10.69 14.90 -0.07
N PRO A 125 11.99 14.70 -0.22
CA PRO A 125 12.82 14.47 0.93
C PRO A 125 12.60 15.62 1.87
N VAL A 126 12.72 15.35 3.16
CA VAL A 126 12.60 16.43 4.14
C VAL A 126 13.62 17.48 3.80
N GLU A 127 13.17 18.70 3.60
CA GLU A 127 14.07 19.79 3.28
C GLU A 127 14.99 20.01 4.45
N PRO A 128 16.29 20.16 4.23
CA PRO A 128 17.18 20.46 5.32
C PRO A 128 16.81 21.78 5.95
N PRO A 129 16.90 21.88 7.26
CA PRO A 129 16.65 23.15 7.92
C PRO A 129 17.58 24.22 7.39
N GLY A 130 17.09 25.41 7.25
CA GLY A 130 17.88 26.51 6.77
C GLY A 130 18.01 26.61 5.28
N ARG A 131 17.49 25.62 4.54
CA ARG A 131 17.49 25.73 3.13
C ARG A 131 16.38 26.65 2.71
N CYS A 132 16.64 27.52 1.93
CA CYS A 132 15.66 28.54 1.54
C CYS A 132 15.24 28.36 0.13
#